data_92b759047c8f47e8da51d7b525b37d61
#
_entry.id   92b759047c8f47e8da51d7b525b37d61
#
_cell.length_a   1.000
_cell.length_b   1.000
_cell.length_c   1.000
_cell.angle_alpha   90.00
_cell.angle_beta   90.00
_cell.angle_gamma   90.00
#
_symmetry.space_group_name_H-M   'P 1'
#
loop_
_entity.id
_entity.type
_entity.pdbx_description
1 polymer ?
#
loop_
_entity_poly.entity_id
_entity_poly.type
_entity_poly.pdbx_seq_one_letter_code
_entity_poly.pdbx_strand_id
1 'polypeptide(L)'
;MKTLNRRDFPGAQYPDRIIQFGEGNFLRAFVDWQIDLLNEHTDLNAGIVVVRPIATDFPPSLNTQDGLYTTIIRGLNEQGEAVSDARLIRSVNREISAYADFDAFLRLAHNPEMRFVFSNTTEAGISYHAGDRFDDAPPVSYPAKLXRLLFERYQHFAGAADKGWVIIPCELIDYNGEALQALVLRYASEWELPQAFITWLTSANTFCSTLVDRIVTGYPRDEVAALEAQTGYKDAFLDTAEHFYLFVIQGPASLXAELRLDKLPLNVRIVDDIKPYKERKVAILNGAHTALVPVAFQAGIDTVGEAMNDAEICAFVEKAIYDEIIPVLDLPRDELVSFASAVTGRFRNPYIKHQLLSIALNGMTKYRTRILPQLLAGQKAHGALPPRLTFALAALIAFYRGERDGESYPVQDDADWISRYQTLWARHRDGQMSXRELVTAVLSVADHWQQDLSQXPGLVELVTADLDAILTCGMRDAVKPLC
;
A
#
# COMPACT_ATOMS: atom_id res chain seq x y z
N MET A 1 2.10 11.47 35.34
CA MET A 1 2.22 10.34 34.42
C MET A 1 3.59 10.39 33.76
N LYS A 2 4.32 9.28 33.74
CA LYS A 2 5.68 9.25 33.22
C LYS A 2 5.70 9.16 31.69
N THR A 3 6.72 9.76 31.11
CA THR A 3 7.00 9.61 29.68
C THR A 3 7.84 8.36 29.45
N LEU A 4 7.60 7.67 28.34
CA LEU A 4 8.33 6.46 28.01
C LEU A 4 9.84 6.71 27.96
N ASN A 5 10.59 5.83 28.62
CA ASN A 5 12.04 5.77 28.54
C ASN A 5 12.47 4.41 29.07
N ARG A 6 13.70 4.00 28.75
CA ARG A 6 14.13 2.65 29.11
C ARG A 6 14.46 2.49 30.58
N ARG A 7 14.80 3.57 31.27
CA ARG A 7 15.06 3.47 32.72
C ARG A 7 13.78 3.14 33.49
N ASP A 8 12.69 3.85 33.16
CA ASP A 8 11.41 3.67 33.88
C ASP A 8 10.61 2.50 33.34
N PHE A 9 10.89 2.04 32.12
CA PHE A 9 10.19 0.94 31.49
C PHE A 9 11.22 -0.07 30.98
N PRO A 10 11.93 -0.73 31.91
CA PRO A 10 13.01 -1.65 31.51
C PRO A 10 12.46 -2.87 30.79
N GLY A 11 13.30 -3.45 29.95
CA GLY A 11 12.94 -4.64 29.19
C GLY A 11 14.05 -5.01 28.24
N ALA A 12 13.72 -5.89 27.30
CA ALA A 12 14.71 -6.42 26.37
C ALA A 12 15.32 -5.33 25.51
N GLN A 13 16.61 -5.47 25.23
CA GLN A 13 17.33 -4.67 24.25
C GLN A 13 18.00 -5.62 23.27
N TYR A 14 18.11 -5.17 22.02
CA TYR A 14 18.60 -6.05 20.95
C TYR A 14 19.78 -5.39 20.25
N PRO A 15 20.75 -6.17 19.80
CA PRO A 15 21.90 -5.59 19.11
C PRO A 15 21.50 -5.01 17.75
N ASP A 16 22.22 -3.99 17.28
CA ASP A 16 21.96 -3.40 15.98
C ASP A 16 22.18 -4.43 14.88
N ARG A 17 21.13 -4.77 14.13
CA ARG A 17 21.22 -5.66 12.98
C ARG A 17 20.44 -5.13 11.78
N ILE A 18 19.66 -4.07 11.96
CA ILE A 18 18.78 -3.53 10.93
C ILE A 18 19.00 -2.03 10.83
N ILE A 19 19.15 -1.54 9.60
CA ILE A 19 19.11 -0.11 9.30
C ILE A 19 17.77 0.17 8.63
N GLN A 20 17.09 1.22 9.09
CA GLN A 20 15.79 1.57 8.54
C GLN A 20 15.79 3.03 8.09
N PHE A 21 15.62 3.26 6.80
CA PHE A 21 15.50 4.62 6.26
C PHE A 21 14.03 5.03 6.29
N GLY A 22 13.72 5.92 7.23
CA GLY A 22 12.36 6.41 7.41
C GLY A 22 11.88 6.23 8.83
N GLU A 23 11.44 7.34 9.41
CA GLU A 23 10.97 7.35 10.80
C GLU A 23 9.45 7.47 10.90
N GLY A 24 8.75 7.39 9.78
CA GLY A 24 7.33 7.67 9.73
C GLY A 24 6.45 6.60 10.34
N ASN A 25 5.18 6.92 10.38
CA ASN A 25 4.20 6.07 11.05
C ASN A 25 4.08 4.69 10.42
N PHE A 26 4.22 4.61 9.09
CA PHE A 26 3.99 3.33 8.43
C PHE A 26 4.98 2.26 8.88
N LEU A 27 6.28 2.52 8.74
CA LEU A 27 7.27 1.50 9.10
C LEU A 27 7.20 1.17 10.59
N ARG A 28 6.91 2.16 11.43
CA ARG A 28 6.85 1.93 12.87
C ARG A 28 5.71 0.98 13.26
N ALA A 29 4.60 1.01 12.52
CA ALA A 29 3.47 0.09 12.76
C ALA A 29 3.49 -1.10 11.80
N PHE A 30 4.53 -1.31 11.04
CA PHE A 30 4.62 -2.37 10.06
C PHE A 30 5.88 -3.20 10.30
N VAL A 31 7.03 -2.79 9.74
CA VAL A 31 8.27 -3.53 9.91
C VAL A 31 8.68 -3.59 11.38
N ASP A 32 8.67 -2.45 12.06
CA ASP A 32 9.18 -2.41 13.44
C ASP A 32 8.32 -3.24 14.38
N TRP A 33 7.01 -3.23 14.13
CA TRP A 33 6.06 -4.04 14.88
C TRP A 33 6.31 -5.54 14.63
N GLN A 34 6.54 -5.93 13.37
CA GLN A 34 6.82 -7.34 13.04
C GLN A 34 8.13 -7.80 13.65
N ILE A 35 9.18 -6.97 13.56
CA ILE A 35 10.47 -7.31 14.13
C ILE A 35 10.35 -7.45 15.66
N ASP A 36 9.55 -6.58 16.28
CA ASP A 36 9.34 -6.66 17.71
C ASP A 36 8.70 -7.98 18.12
N LEU A 37 7.70 -8.44 17.37
CA LEU A 37 7.09 -9.74 17.60
C LEU A 37 8.09 -10.87 17.42
N LEU A 38 8.88 -10.81 16.35
CA LEU A 38 9.87 -11.83 16.10
C LEU A 38 10.95 -11.86 17.18
N ASN A 39 11.37 -10.68 17.65
CA ASN A 39 12.36 -10.62 18.73
C ASN A 39 11.80 -11.23 20.02
N GLU A 40 10.53 -10.97 20.31
CA GLU A 40 9.94 -11.48 21.55
C GLU A 40 9.75 -13.00 21.52
N HIS A 41 9.35 -13.53 20.37
CA HIS A 41 8.91 -14.92 20.27
C HIS A 41 9.90 -15.85 19.60
N THR A 42 11.01 -15.33 19.09
CA THR A 42 12.04 -16.15 18.44
C THR A 42 13.42 -15.66 18.86
N ASP A 43 14.45 -16.26 18.30
CA ASP A 43 15.83 -15.84 18.56
C ASP A 43 16.37 -14.93 17.47
N LEU A 44 15.49 -14.16 16.80
CA LEU A 44 15.96 -13.22 15.77
C LEU A 44 16.95 -12.20 16.33
N ASN A 45 16.64 -11.61 17.47
CA ASN A 45 17.55 -10.75 18.23
C ASN A 45 18.11 -9.62 17.38
N ALA A 46 17.22 -8.83 16.75
CA ALA A 46 17.62 -7.80 15.79
C ALA A 46 17.04 -6.44 16.18
N GLY A 47 17.91 -5.52 16.58
CA GLY A 47 17.52 -4.14 16.87
C GLY A 47 17.66 -3.27 15.63
N ILE A 48 16.88 -2.20 15.61
CA ILE A 48 16.74 -1.32 14.47
C ILE A 48 17.34 0.05 14.76
N VAL A 49 18.19 0.54 13.87
CA VAL A 49 18.64 1.94 13.88
C VAL A 49 17.88 2.66 12.78
N VAL A 50 17.10 3.66 13.17
CA VAL A 50 16.29 4.44 12.23
C VAL A 50 17.13 5.62 11.73
N VAL A 51 17.14 5.81 10.41
CA VAL A 51 17.87 6.91 9.76
C VAL A 51 16.86 7.81 9.06
N ARG A 52 16.91 9.11 9.38
CA ARG A 52 16.09 10.07 8.66
C ARG A 52 16.56 10.20 7.22
N PRO A 53 15.67 10.04 6.25
CA PRO A 53 16.12 10.08 4.86
C PRO A 53 16.26 11.48 4.27
N ILE A 54 15.73 12.50 4.94
CA ILE A 54 15.78 13.88 4.45
C ILE A 54 16.28 14.79 5.56
N ALA A 55 16.76 15.97 5.15
CA ALA A 55 17.16 17.00 6.09
C ALA A 55 15.92 17.62 6.74
N THR A 56 15.96 17.80 8.05
CA THR A 56 14.91 18.49 8.78
C THR A 56 15.54 19.39 9.83
N ASP A 57 14.79 20.40 10.25
CA ASP A 57 15.21 21.26 11.34
C ASP A 57 14.92 20.67 12.71
N PHE A 58 14.19 19.54 12.74
CA PHE A 58 13.80 18.92 13.99
C PHE A 58 14.84 17.90 14.43
N PRO A 59 15.16 17.86 15.72
CA PRO A 59 16.06 16.80 16.19
C PRO A 59 15.42 15.42 16.10
N PRO A 60 16.23 14.35 16.11
CA PRO A 60 15.70 13.00 16.14
C PRO A 60 14.93 12.76 17.42
N SER A 61 13.63 12.72 17.31
CA SER A 61 12.77 12.78 18.48
C SER A 61 12.42 11.43 19.07
N LEU A 62 12.55 10.33 18.31
CA LEU A 62 12.41 9.00 18.93
C LEU A 62 13.40 8.81 20.08
N ASN A 63 14.54 9.47 20.00
CA ASN A 63 15.55 9.37 21.06
C ASN A 63 15.08 9.95 22.39
N THR A 64 14.08 10.84 22.37
CA THR A 64 13.52 11.36 23.62
C THR A 64 12.82 10.28 24.43
N GLN A 65 12.45 9.18 23.77
CA GLN A 65 11.83 8.02 24.44
C GLN A 65 12.74 6.79 24.35
N ASP A 66 14.03 6.97 24.09
CA ASP A 66 14.99 5.88 23.96
C ASP A 66 14.57 4.86 22.91
N GLY A 67 13.89 5.31 21.87
CA GLY A 67 13.41 4.45 20.81
C GLY A 67 12.06 3.78 21.06
N LEU A 68 11.58 3.82 22.31
CA LEU A 68 10.32 3.17 22.68
C LEU A 68 9.12 3.95 22.15
N TYR A 69 8.07 3.22 21.76
CA TYR A 69 6.78 3.80 21.45
C TYR A 69 5.73 2.68 21.46
N THR A 70 4.47 3.08 21.43
CA THR A 70 3.36 2.12 21.51
C THR A 70 2.59 2.12 20.20
N THR A 71 2.32 0.92 19.67
CA THR A 71 1.33 0.74 18.60
C THR A 71 -0.01 0.35 19.21
N ILE A 72 -1.08 0.88 18.61
CA ILE A 72 -2.44 0.45 18.92
C ILE A 72 -2.98 -0.18 17.64
N ILE A 73 -3.12 -1.51 17.66
CA ILE A 73 -3.61 -2.26 16.49
C ILE A 73 -5.08 -2.55 16.72
N ARG A 74 -5.94 -2.06 15.84
CA ARG A 74 -7.38 -2.19 16.05
C ARG A 74 -8.12 -2.38 14.74
N GLY A 75 -9.18 -3.19 14.80
CA GLY A 75 -9.97 -3.55 13.65
C GLY A 75 -10.76 -4.80 13.94
N LEU A 76 -11.13 -5.54 12.90
CA LEU A 76 -11.80 -6.81 13.05
C LEU A 76 -10.80 -7.95 12.93
N ASN A 77 -10.89 -8.90 13.85
CA ASN A 77 -10.07 -10.10 13.76
C ASN A 77 -10.68 -11.11 12.80
N GLU A 78 -10.09 -12.30 12.72
CA GLU A 78 -10.55 -13.33 11.80
C GLU A 78 -11.97 -13.81 12.11
N GLN A 79 -12.43 -13.63 13.36
CA GLN A 79 -13.79 -14.01 13.77
C GLN A 79 -14.78 -12.85 13.62
N GLY A 80 -14.36 -11.72 13.05
CA GLY A 80 -15.23 -10.58 12.88
C GLY A 80 -15.45 -9.75 14.12
N GLU A 81 -14.65 -9.97 15.16
CA GLU A 81 -14.78 -9.24 16.42
C GLU A 81 -13.89 -8.00 16.41
N ALA A 82 -14.38 -6.90 16.96
CA ALA A 82 -13.57 -5.69 17.09
C ALA A 82 -12.51 -5.90 18.16
N VAL A 83 -11.25 -5.60 17.80
CA VAL A 83 -10.13 -5.75 18.73
C VAL A 83 -9.34 -4.44 18.79
N SER A 84 -8.68 -4.22 19.91
CA SER A 84 -7.81 -3.06 20.09
C SER A 84 -6.68 -3.49 21.03
N ASP A 85 -5.48 -3.69 20.48
CA ASP A 85 -4.34 -4.23 21.21
C ASP A 85 -3.21 -3.21 21.24
N ALA A 86 -2.77 -2.85 22.44
CA ALA A 86 -1.62 -1.97 22.64
C ALA A 86 -0.36 -2.81 22.77
N ARG A 87 0.71 -2.38 22.11
CA ARG A 87 2.00 -3.06 22.23
C ARG A 87 3.11 -2.03 22.37
N LEU A 88 3.92 -2.18 23.41
CA LEU A 88 5.11 -1.35 23.58
C LEU A 88 6.22 -1.92 22.70
N ILE A 89 6.67 -1.11 21.74
CA ILE A 89 7.66 -1.54 20.76
C ILE A 89 9.05 -1.27 21.31
N ARG A 90 9.87 -2.33 21.37
CA ARG A 90 11.24 -2.26 21.87
C ARG A 90 12.28 -2.55 20.80
N SER A 91 11.83 -2.83 19.57
CA SER A 91 12.74 -3.20 18.49
C SER A 91 13.60 -2.05 17.98
N VAL A 92 13.18 -0.80 18.19
CA VAL A 92 13.93 0.36 17.72
C VAL A 92 14.90 0.81 18.80
N ASN A 93 16.20 0.83 18.46
CA ASN A 93 17.23 1.20 19.43
C ASN A 93 17.43 2.69 19.52
N ARG A 94 17.47 3.37 18.36
CA ARG A 94 17.68 4.79 18.31
C ARG A 94 17.43 5.33 16.91
N GLU A 95 17.39 6.63 16.81
CA GLU A 95 17.22 7.34 15.54
C GLU A 95 18.46 8.22 15.32
N ILE A 96 18.98 8.24 14.08
CA ILE A 96 20.09 9.12 13.73
C ILE A 96 19.74 9.94 12.50
N SER A 97 20.48 11.04 12.32
CA SER A 97 20.37 11.85 11.13
C SER A 97 21.73 11.90 10.45
N ALA A 98 21.80 11.49 9.18
CA ALA A 98 23.03 11.58 8.41
C ALA A 98 23.47 13.03 8.22
N TYR A 99 22.53 13.96 8.29
CA TYR A 99 22.82 15.38 8.14
C TYR A 99 23.45 15.97 9.40
N ALA A 100 23.01 15.50 10.56
CA ALA A 100 23.57 15.98 11.83
C ALA A 100 24.92 15.34 12.14
N ASP A 101 25.11 14.07 11.75
CA ASP A 101 26.34 13.35 12.05
C ASP A 101 26.60 12.31 10.96
N PHE A 102 27.28 12.75 9.92
CA PHE A 102 27.54 11.88 8.79
C PHE A 102 28.50 10.73 9.16
N ASP A 103 29.45 10.99 10.06
CA ASP A 103 30.38 9.93 10.49
C ASP A 103 29.62 8.82 11.22
N ALA A 104 28.65 9.17 12.06
CA ALA A 104 27.83 8.16 12.73
C ALA A 104 27.04 7.35 11.72
N PHE A 105 26.53 8.00 10.69
CA PHE A 105 25.82 7.31 9.61
C PHE A 105 26.72 6.28 8.93
N LEU A 106 27.95 6.69 8.54
CA LEU A 106 28.85 5.77 7.88
C LEU A 106 29.29 4.62 8.79
N ARG A 107 29.42 4.88 10.11
CA ARG A 107 29.83 3.83 11.03
C ARG A 107 28.80 2.69 11.14
N LEU A 108 27.55 2.93 10.75
CA LEU A 108 26.59 1.81 10.68
C LEU A 108 27.11 0.70 9.78
N ALA A 109 27.87 1.04 8.75
CA ALA A 109 28.38 0.05 7.81
C ALA A 109 29.53 -0.78 8.39
N HIS A 110 30.11 -0.35 9.53
CA HIS A 110 31.25 -1.04 10.13
C HIS A 110 30.84 -2.17 11.06
N ASN A 111 29.57 -2.25 11.43
CA ASN A 111 29.09 -3.25 12.36
C ASN A 111 28.98 -4.61 11.65
N PRO A 112 29.79 -5.59 12.02
CA PRO A 112 29.74 -6.88 11.31
C PRO A 112 28.41 -7.62 11.44
N GLU A 113 27.60 -7.30 12.45
CA GLU A 113 26.31 -7.94 12.67
C GLU A 113 25.17 -7.28 11.88
N MET A 114 25.41 -6.09 11.31
CA MET A 114 24.39 -5.43 10.52
C MET A 114 24.07 -6.25 9.30
N ARG A 115 22.78 -6.48 9.04
CA ARG A 115 22.39 -7.42 7.99
C ARG A 115 21.28 -6.92 7.10
N PHE A 116 20.25 -6.27 7.65
CA PHE A 116 19.05 -5.93 6.90
C PHE A 116 18.91 -4.42 6.76
N VAL A 117 18.43 -3.99 5.58
CA VAL A 117 18.10 -2.58 5.34
C VAL A 117 16.66 -2.50 4.86
N PHE A 118 15.82 -1.82 5.62
CA PHE A 118 14.45 -1.51 5.22
C PHE A 118 14.33 -0.03 4.90
N SER A 119 13.35 0.32 4.09
CA SER A 119 13.13 1.74 3.78
C SER A 119 11.67 1.99 3.45
N ASN A 120 11.23 3.19 3.77
CA ASN A 120 10.02 3.77 3.22
C ASN A 120 10.25 5.29 3.17
N THR A 121 10.77 5.72 2.03
CA THR A 121 11.16 7.13 1.81
C THR A 121 10.12 7.84 0.95
N THR A 122 8.91 7.29 0.90
CA THR A 122 7.76 7.64 0.08
C THR A 122 8.01 7.26 -1.39
N GLU A 123 6.96 7.41 -2.21
CA GLU A 123 7.09 7.06 -3.64
C GLU A 123 8.17 7.87 -4.34
N ALA A 124 8.39 9.10 -3.87
CA ALA A 124 9.39 9.98 -4.47
C ALA A 124 10.82 9.68 -3.99
N GLY A 125 10.98 8.83 -2.97
CA GLY A 125 12.29 8.59 -2.39
C GLY A 125 13.21 7.74 -3.25
N ILE A 126 12.65 6.80 -4.01
CA ILE A 126 13.45 6.00 -4.93
C ILE A 126 13.48 6.74 -6.27
N SER A 127 14.37 7.69 -6.35
CA SER A 127 14.49 8.56 -7.52
C SER A 127 15.92 9.02 -7.70
N TYR A 128 16.23 9.48 -8.90
CA TYR A 128 17.56 9.94 -9.27
C TYR A 128 17.66 11.44 -9.02
N HIS A 129 18.77 11.87 -8.41
CA HIS A 129 19.09 13.28 -8.23
C HIS A 129 20.45 13.56 -8.84
N ALA A 130 20.47 14.35 -9.92
CA ALA A 130 21.67 14.54 -10.73
C ALA A 130 22.80 15.24 -9.98
N GLY A 131 22.49 16.02 -8.93
CA GLY A 131 23.50 16.75 -8.18
C GLY A 131 24.25 15.95 -7.12
N ASP A 132 23.83 14.70 -6.88
CA ASP A 132 24.45 13.89 -5.83
C ASP A 132 25.89 13.51 -6.20
N ARG A 133 26.82 13.78 -5.28
CA ARG A 133 28.22 13.47 -5.44
C ARG A 133 28.70 12.51 -4.36
N PHE A 134 29.72 11.74 -4.68
CA PHE A 134 30.31 10.81 -3.70
C PHE A 134 30.73 11.52 -2.40
N ASP A 135 31.31 12.72 -2.53
CA ASP A 135 31.82 13.44 -1.37
C ASP A 135 30.79 14.21 -0.59
N ASP A 136 29.53 14.21 -1.02
CA ASP A 136 28.49 14.85 -0.24
C ASP A 136 28.34 14.16 1.13
N ALA A 137 28.02 14.94 2.14
CA ALA A 137 27.95 14.43 3.51
C ALA A 137 26.64 14.83 4.17
N PRO A 138 25.52 14.22 3.78
CA PRO A 138 25.33 13.12 2.82
C PRO A 138 24.86 13.58 1.44
N PRO A 139 24.82 12.68 0.45
CA PRO A 139 24.05 12.94 -0.77
C PRO A 139 22.58 13.12 -0.45
N VAL A 140 21.83 13.76 -1.37
CA VAL A 140 20.44 14.11 -1.10
C VAL A 140 19.50 12.93 -1.25
N SER A 141 19.61 12.17 -2.34
CA SER A 141 18.65 11.11 -2.60
C SER A 141 18.92 9.89 -1.73
N TYR A 142 17.86 9.12 -1.47
CA TYR A 142 18.02 7.88 -0.72
C TYR A 142 18.92 6.87 -1.46
N PRO A 143 18.70 6.61 -2.76
CA PRO A 143 19.59 5.65 -3.43
C PRO A 143 21.07 6.06 -3.37
N ALA A 144 21.37 7.34 -3.43
CA ALA A 144 22.76 7.80 -3.31
C ALA A 144 23.28 7.60 -1.90
N LYS A 145 22.47 7.87 -0.88
CA LYS A 145 22.86 7.59 0.50
C LYS A 145 23.16 6.11 0.69
N LEU A 146 22.36 5.27 0.13
CA LEU A 146 22.58 3.84 0.23
C LEU A 146 23.85 3.41 -0.49
N UNK A 147 24.12 3.91 -1.46
CA UNK A 147 25.13 3.67 -2.15
C UNK A 147 26.25 3.89 -1.49
N ARG A 148 26.33 5.14 -0.92
CA ARG A 148 27.50 5.58 -0.17
C ARG A 148 27.78 4.65 1.02
N LEU A 149 26.72 4.27 1.69
CA LEU A 149 26.83 3.38 2.84
C LEU A 149 27.34 1.99 2.44
N LEU A 150 26.86 1.48 1.32
CA LEU A 150 27.31 0.16 0.83
C LEU A 150 28.80 0.21 0.46
N PHE A 151 29.26 1.29 -0.13
CA PHE A 151 30.68 1.42 -0.45
C PHE A 151 31.52 1.46 0.81
N GLU A 152 31.05 2.15 1.84
CA GLU A 152 31.75 2.17 3.13
C GLU A 152 31.88 0.75 3.69
N ARG A 153 30.81 -0.05 3.59
CA ARG A 153 30.85 -1.42 4.08
C ARG A 153 31.82 -2.27 3.27
N TYR A 154 31.79 -2.11 1.95
CA TYR A 154 32.70 -2.83 1.07
C TYR A 154 34.15 -2.53 1.44
N GLN A 155 34.48 -1.27 1.65
CA GLN A 155 35.84 -0.91 2.00
C GLN A 155 36.23 -1.44 3.38
N HIS A 156 35.35 -1.29 4.35
CA HIS A 156 35.68 -1.69 5.71
C HIS A 156 35.95 -3.20 5.82
N PHE A 157 35.20 -4.00 5.12
CA PHE A 157 35.33 -5.47 5.17
C PHE A 157 36.11 -6.04 3.98
N ALA A 158 36.78 -5.20 3.21
CA ALA A 158 37.62 -5.62 2.09
C ALA A 158 36.87 -6.52 1.10
N GLY A 159 35.62 -6.20 0.84
CA GLY A 159 34.83 -6.94 -0.15
C GLY A 159 34.41 -8.34 0.25
N ALA A 160 34.39 -8.65 1.54
CA ALA A 160 34.02 -9.96 2.02
C ALA A 160 32.58 -10.31 1.58
N ALA A 161 32.41 -11.50 0.98
CA ALA A 161 31.11 -11.90 0.44
C ALA A 161 30.07 -12.09 1.51
N ASP A 162 30.45 -12.46 2.72
CA ASP A 162 29.50 -12.70 3.80
C ASP A 162 29.13 -11.43 4.55
N LYS A 163 29.56 -10.27 4.09
CA LYS A 163 29.22 -9.00 4.72
C LYS A 163 28.20 -8.19 3.89
N GLY A 164 27.64 -8.81 2.85
CA GLY A 164 26.57 -8.16 2.10
C GLY A 164 25.28 -8.05 2.90
N TRP A 165 24.41 -7.18 2.44
CA TRP A 165 23.14 -6.89 3.12
C TRP A 165 21.95 -7.42 2.32
N VAL A 166 20.85 -7.65 3.04
CA VAL A 166 19.55 -7.90 2.44
C VAL A 166 18.79 -6.59 2.49
N ILE A 167 18.46 -6.05 1.33
CA ILE A 167 17.89 -4.71 1.18
C ILE A 167 16.44 -4.86 0.75
N ILE A 168 15.53 -4.38 1.60
CA ILE A 168 14.10 -4.66 1.50
C ILE A 168 13.33 -3.34 1.52
N PRO A 169 13.24 -2.65 0.37
CA PRO A 169 12.47 -1.41 0.32
C PRO A 169 10.97 -1.68 0.45
N CYS A 170 10.27 -0.74 1.08
CA CYS A 170 8.83 -0.83 1.31
C CYS A 170 8.07 0.35 0.71
N GLU A 171 8.66 1.07 -0.21
CA GLU A 171 8.01 2.18 -0.89
C GLU A 171 6.92 1.65 -1.83
N LEU A 172 5.86 2.43 -2.03
CA LEU A 172 4.71 2.00 -2.84
C LEU A 172 4.93 2.25 -4.32
N ILE A 173 5.96 1.61 -4.86
CA ILE A 173 6.19 1.60 -6.30
C ILE A 173 6.42 0.17 -6.76
N ASP A 174 6.05 -0.10 -8.02
CA ASP A 174 6.16 -1.43 -8.58
C ASP A 174 7.63 -1.85 -8.68
N TYR A 175 7.92 -3.07 -8.22
CA TYR A 175 9.27 -3.64 -8.30
C TYR A 175 10.29 -2.70 -7.67
N ASN A 176 9.98 -2.28 -6.46
CA ASN A 176 10.77 -1.27 -5.76
C ASN A 176 12.22 -1.70 -5.54
N GLY A 177 12.47 -3.00 -5.34
CA GLY A 177 13.84 -3.48 -5.17
C GLY A 177 14.66 -3.37 -6.44
N GLU A 178 14.05 -3.72 -7.59
CA GLU A 178 14.73 -3.58 -8.87
C GLU A 178 15.00 -2.11 -9.19
N ALA A 179 14.04 -1.24 -8.90
CA ALA A 179 14.20 0.19 -9.13
C ALA A 179 15.33 0.76 -8.27
N LEU A 180 15.37 0.37 -7.01
CA LEU A 180 16.41 0.85 -6.10
C LEU A 180 17.78 0.37 -6.55
N GLN A 181 17.89 -0.91 -6.90
CA GLN A 181 19.18 -1.47 -7.36
C GLN A 181 19.68 -0.75 -8.61
N ALA A 182 18.79 -0.47 -9.55
CA ALA A 182 19.19 0.22 -10.78
C ALA A 182 19.77 1.60 -10.48
N LEU A 183 19.16 2.34 -9.54
CA LEU A 183 19.66 3.65 -9.18
C LEU A 183 20.98 3.58 -8.42
N VAL A 184 21.11 2.61 -7.51
CA VAL A 184 22.35 2.42 -6.79
C VAL A 184 23.49 2.12 -7.78
N LEU A 185 23.24 1.24 -8.75
CA LEU A 185 24.23 0.92 -9.78
C LEU A 185 24.56 2.13 -10.64
N ARG A 186 23.56 2.96 -10.95
CA ARG A 186 23.79 4.16 -11.74
C ARG A 186 24.74 5.12 -11.01
N TYR A 187 24.50 5.36 -9.72
CA TYR A 187 25.41 6.20 -8.94
C TYR A 187 26.81 5.60 -8.84
N ALA A 188 26.90 4.28 -8.65
CA ALA A 188 28.22 3.63 -8.58
C ALA A 188 29.01 3.86 -9.88
N SER A 189 28.33 3.77 -11.01
CA SER A 189 28.95 4.02 -12.31
C SER A 189 29.35 5.49 -12.48
N GLU A 190 28.43 6.39 -12.16
CA GLU A 190 28.69 7.83 -12.30
C GLU A 190 29.80 8.30 -11.38
N TRP A 191 29.90 7.74 -10.20
CA TRP A 191 30.97 8.08 -9.25
C TRP A 191 32.26 7.34 -9.57
N GLU A 192 32.27 6.53 -10.64
CA GLU A 192 33.46 5.79 -11.09
C GLU A 192 34.04 4.92 -9.98
N LEU A 193 33.16 4.28 -9.21
CA LEU A 193 33.60 3.36 -8.17
C LEU A 193 34.20 2.10 -8.79
N PRO A 194 35.10 1.41 -8.05
CA PRO A 194 35.81 0.26 -8.65
C PRO A 194 34.87 -0.84 -9.13
N GLN A 195 35.26 -1.50 -10.23
CA GLN A 195 34.47 -2.60 -10.74
C GLN A 195 34.32 -3.72 -9.70
N ALA A 196 35.35 -3.93 -8.88
CA ALA A 196 35.26 -4.95 -7.81
C ALA A 196 34.13 -4.63 -6.83
N PHE A 197 33.90 -3.34 -6.55
CA PHE A 197 32.75 -2.96 -5.72
C PHE A 197 31.43 -3.26 -6.43
N ILE A 198 31.34 -2.93 -7.71
CA ILE A 198 30.10 -3.17 -8.46
C ILE A 198 29.79 -4.66 -8.50
N THR A 199 30.80 -5.49 -8.66
CA THR A 199 30.62 -6.93 -8.60
C THR A 199 30.14 -7.39 -7.22
N TRP A 200 30.75 -6.86 -6.15
CA TRP A 200 30.33 -7.16 -4.78
C TRP A 200 28.91 -6.69 -4.54
N LEU A 201 28.57 -5.52 -5.05
CA LEU A 201 27.26 -4.92 -4.87
C LEU A 201 26.17 -5.85 -5.42
N THR A 202 26.39 -6.46 -6.58
CA THR A 202 25.40 -7.31 -7.21
C THR A 202 25.45 -8.77 -6.73
N SER A 203 26.62 -9.25 -6.28
CA SER A 203 26.74 -10.66 -5.93
C SER A 203 26.63 -10.92 -4.43
N ALA A 204 27.05 -10.00 -3.58
CA ALA A 204 27.04 -10.21 -2.13
C ALA A 204 25.79 -9.64 -1.48
N ASN A 205 25.10 -8.74 -2.12
CA ASN A 205 23.91 -8.08 -1.57
C ASN A 205 22.68 -8.57 -2.31
N THR A 206 21.55 -8.56 -1.61
CA THR A 206 20.27 -8.98 -2.19
C THR A 206 19.32 -7.82 -2.15
N PHE A 207 18.78 -7.43 -3.30
CA PHE A 207 17.75 -6.39 -3.40
C PHE A 207 16.42 -7.07 -3.62
N CYS A 208 15.51 -6.92 -2.67
CA CYS A 208 14.19 -7.58 -2.71
C CYS A 208 13.14 -6.58 -3.13
N SER A 209 12.25 -7.00 -4.04
CA SER A 209 11.05 -6.21 -4.32
C SER A 209 9.94 -6.66 -3.39
N THR A 210 9.09 -5.72 -2.97
CA THR A 210 8.08 -6.01 -1.98
C THR A 210 6.71 -5.51 -2.36
N LEU A 211 5.70 -6.12 -1.75
CA LEU A 211 4.34 -5.61 -1.70
C LEU A 211 4.00 -5.45 -0.23
N VAL A 212 3.66 -4.23 0.16
CA VAL A 212 3.32 -3.93 1.55
C VAL A 212 1.90 -3.41 1.63
N ASP A 213 1.17 -3.79 2.68
CA ASP A 213 -0.22 -3.39 2.82
C ASP A 213 -0.63 -3.39 4.28
N ARG A 214 -0.91 -2.22 4.80
CA ARG A 214 -1.56 -2.01 6.09
C ARG A 214 -2.01 -0.56 6.13
N ILE A 215 -3.25 -0.32 6.55
CA ILE A 215 -3.69 1.05 6.78
C ILE A 215 -3.16 1.48 8.15
N VAL A 216 -2.31 2.51 8.13
CA VAL A 216 -1.72 3.08 9.34
C VAL A 216 -2.25 4.48 9.48
N THR A 217 -3.10 4.70 10.48
CA THR A 217 -3.73 6.01 10.68
C THR A 217 -2.86 6.97 11.48
N GLY A 218 -1.83 6.46 12.14
CA GLY A 218 -0.81 7.30 12.75
C GLY A 218 -1.20 7.78 14.13
N TYR A 219 -0.74 8.98 14.47
CA TYR A 219 -0.93 9.55 15.80
C TYR A 219 -2.42 9.87 16.02
N PRO A 220 -3.03 9.31 17.08
CA PRO A 220 -4.48 9.46 17.29
C PRO A 220 -4.81 10.71 18.07
N ARG A 221 -4.73 11.88 17.45
CA ARG A 221 -4.77 13.18 18.12
C ARG A 221 -5.99 13.36 19.02
N ASP A 222 -7.16 12.87 18.58
CA ASP A 222 -8.40 13.07 19.31
C ASP A 222 -8.58 12.06 20.44
N GLU A 223 -7.73 11.05 20.53
CA GLU A 223 -7.88 9.97 21.51
C GLU A 223 -6.67 9.83 22.42
N VAL A 224 -5.69 10.71 22.32
CA VAL A 224 -4.42 10.54 23.03
C VAL A 224 -4.63 10.45 24.54
N ALA A 225 -5.43 11.35 25.11
CA ALA A 225 -5.64 11.37 26.55
C ALA A 225 -6.24 10.05 27.04
N ALA A 226 -7.24 9.53 26.31
CA ALA A 226 -7.88 8.27 26.70
C ALA A 226 -6.92 7.11 26.58
N LEU A 227 -6.14 7.08 25.50
CA LEU A 227 -5.20 5.98 25.30
C LEU A 227 -4.05 6.01 26.31
N GLU A 228 -3.55 7.21 26.64
CA GLU A 228 -2.52 7.33 27.66
C GLU A 228 -3.04 6.92 29.04
N ALA A 229 -4.31 7.25 29.34
CA ALA A 229 -4.90 6.79 30.57
C ALA A 229 -4.97 5.26 30.62
N GLN A 230 -5.27 4.65 29.49
CA GLN A 230 -5.36 3.20 29.39
C GLN A 230 -3.99 2.53 29.55
N THR A 231 -2.96 3.06 28.91
CA THR A 231 -1.61 2.47 28.99
C THR A 231 -0.88 2.84 30.27
N GLY A 232 -1.17 4.00 30.84
CA GLY A 232 -0.53 4.45 32.07
C GLY A 232 0.72 5.29 31.89
N TYR A 233 1.02 5.73 30.67
CA TYR A 233 2.21 6.55 30.43
C TYR A 233 1.97 7.49 29.24
N LYS A 234 2.86 8.47 29.12
CA LYS A 234 2.83 9.42 28.01
C LYS A 234 3.70 8.91 26.87
N ASP A 235 3.20 9.04 25.66
CA ASP A 235 3.87 8.56 24.46
C ASP A 235 3.60 9.51 23.30
N ALA A 236 4.61 10.31 22.95
CA ALA A 236 4.49 11.27 21.87
C ALA A 236 4.45 10.61 20.49
N PHE A 237 4.69 9.29 20.43
CA PHE A 237 4.78 8.56 19.17
C PHE A 237 3.77 7.42 19.07
N LEU A 238 2.67 7.52 19.82
CA LEU A 238 1.56 6.58 19.64
C LEU A 238 1.24 6.43 18.16
N ASP A 239 1.05 5.19 17.72
CA ASP A 239 0.89 4.91 16.31
C ASP A 239 -0.23 3.89 16.15
N THR A 240 -1.28 4.25 15.44
CA THR A 240 -2.45 3.39 15.28
C THR A 240 -2.47 2.77 13.89
N ALA A 241 -2.93 1.53 13.82
CA ALA A 241 -3.01 0.80 12.57
C ALA A 241 -4.12 -0.24 12.65
N GLU A 242 -4.54 -0.70 11.48
CA GLU A 242 -5.55 -1.76 11.41
C GLU A 242 -4.96 -3.11 11.78
N HIS A 243 -5.85 -4.06 12.08
CA HIS A 243 -5.44 -5.43 12.40
C HIS A 243 -4.77 -6.11 11.21
N PHE A 244 -5.32 -5.95 10.02
CA PHE A 244 -4.77 -6.59 8.83
C PHE A 244 -3.40 -6.03 8.46
N TYR A 245 -2.51 -6.90 8.00
CA TYR A 245 -1.29 -6.49 7.33
C TYR A 245 -0.87 -7.60 6.38
N LEU A 246 -0.11 -7.22 5.36
CA LEU A 246 0.44 -8.17 4.40
C LEU A 246 1.80 -7.66 3.94
N PHE A 247 2.78 -8.55 3.97
CA PHE A 247 4.14 -8.23 3.53
C PHE A 247 4.59 -9.36 2.63
N VAL A 248 4.73 -9.10 1.32
CA VAL A 248 5.23 -10.08 0.37
C VAL A 248 6.59 -9.62 -0.08
N ILE A 249 7.58 -10.49 0.03
CA ILE A 249 8.97 -10.18 -0.28
C ILE A 249 9.44 -11.13 -1.39
N GLN A 250 9.81 -10.57 -2.54
CA GLN A 250 10.41 -11.35 -3.60
C GLN A 250 11.90 -11.45 -3.32
N GLY A 251 12.34 -12.62 -2.91
CA GLY A 251 13.72 -12.82 -2.52
C GLY A 251 14.04 -14.30 -2.35
N PRO A 252 15.26 -14.59 -1.91
CA PRO A 252 15.65 -15.99 -1.75
C PRO A 252 14.86 -16.69 -0.67
N ALA A 253 14.57 -17.97 -0.90
CA ALA A 253 13.78 -18.77 0.04
C ALA A 253 14.43 -18.81 1.42
N SER A 254 15.75 -18.67 1.50
CA SER A 254 16.47 -18.70 2.77
C SER A 254 16.07 -17.60 3.72
N LEU A 255 15.44 -16.55 3.23
CA LEU A 255 14.95 -15.50 4.13
C LEU A 255 13.92 -15.98 5.16
N UNK A 256 13.11 -16.85 4.97
CA UNK A 256 12.29 -17.35 5.72
C UNK A 256 12.82 -17.61 6.95
N ALA A 257 13.86 -18.54 6.91
CA ALA A 257 14.51 -18.94 8.16
C ALA A 257 15.36 -17.81 8.74
N GLU A 258 16.01 -17.02 7.90
CA GLU A 258 16.86 -15.95 8.41
C GLU A 258 16.06 -14.93 9.22
N LEU A 259 14.83 -14.64 8.81
CA LEU A 259 13.94 -13.74 9.55
C LEU A 259 13.13 -14.48 10.63
N ARG A 260 13.35 -15.76 10.79
CA ARG A 260 12.65 -16.59 11.80
C ARG A 260 11.14 -16.70 11.52
N LEU A 261 10.75 -16.53 10.28
CA LEU A 261 9.33 -16.66 9.93
C LEU A 261 8.86 -18.10 10.00
N ASP A 262 9.79 -19.04 9.94
CA ASP A 262 9.47 -20.46 10.16
C ASP A 262 9.10 -20.74 11.63
N LYS A 263 9.50 -19.85 12.54
CA LYS A 263 9.24 -20.07 13.98
C LYS A 263 8.06 -19.26 14.48
N LEU A 264 7.70 -18.17 13.79
CA LEU A 264 6.53 -17.37 14.11
C LEU A 264 5.84 -17.02 12.80
N PRO A 265 4.67 -17.61 12.55
CA PRO A 265 4.02 -17.43 11.23
C PRO A 265 3.28 -16.10 11.13
N LEU A 266 4.00 -15.05 10.86
CA LEU A 266 3.41 -13.76 10.56
C LEU A 266 2.88 -13.76 9.12
N ASN A 267 2.06 -12.76 8.79
CA ASN A 267 1.53 -12.63 7.42
C ASN A 267 2.59 -11.99 6.52
N VAL A 268 3.72 -12.65 6.43
CA VAL A 268 4.87 -12.26 5.63
C VAL A 268 5.20 -13.45 4.74
N ARG A 269 5.25 -13.22 3.43
CA ARG A 269 5.50 -14.29 2.47
C ARG A 269 6.77 -14.01 1.69
N ILE A 270 7.66 -14.99 1.65
CA ILE A 270 8.86 -14.94 0.81
C ILE A 270 8.54 -15.71 -0.45
N VAL A 271 8.63 -15.05 -1.61
CA VAL A 271 8.17 -15.63 -2.86
C VAL A 271 9.23 -15.48 -3.95
N ASP A 272 9.13 -16.30 -4.98
CA ASP A 272 10.00 -16.20 -6.16
C ASP A 272 9.53 -15.09 -7.11
N ASP A 273 8.23 -14.85 -7.16
CA ASP A 273 7.63 -13.91 -8.11
C ASP A 273 6.51 -13.17 -7.43
N ILE A 274 6.66 -11.86 -7.32
CA ILE A 274 5.69 -11.02 -6.62
C ILE A 274 4.44 -10.73 -7.47
N LYS A 275 4.52 -10.99 -8.78
CA LYS A 275 3.48 -10.56 -9.71
C LYS A 275 2.09 -11.10 -9.37
N PRO A 276 1.90 -12.41 -9.08
CA PRO A 276 0.54 -12.88 -8.79
C PRO A 276 -0.06 -12.23 -7.54
N TYR A 277 0.77 -11.93 -6.55
CA TYR A 277 0.29 -11.30 -5.31
C TYR A 277 -0.07 -9.84 -5.54
N LYS A 278 0.69 -9.16 -6.38
CA LYS A 278 0.38 -7.80 -6.77
C LYS A 278 -0.94 -7.75 -7.54
N GLU A 279 -1.12 -8.67 -8.50
CA GLU A 279 -2.36 -8.74 -9.26
C GLU A 279 -3.55 -9.06 -8.36
N ARG A 280 -3.37 -9.95 -7.39
CA ARG A 280 -4.41 -10.28 -6.43
C ARG A 280 -4.84 -9.05 -5.63
N LYS A 281 -3.87 -8.29 -5.13
CA LYS A 281 -4.19 -7.09 -4.36
C LYS A 281 -4.92 -6.07 -5.22
N VAL A 282 -4.43 -5.82 -6.42
CA VAL A 282 -5.06 -4.81 -7.28
C VAL A 282 -6.47 -5.23 -7.66
N ALA A 283 -6.67 -6.50 -8.02
CA ALA A 283 -7.99 -6.95 -8.46
C ALA A 283 -9.00 -7.03 -7.33
N ILE A 284 -8.61 -7.62 -6.20
CA ILE A 284 -9.56 -7.86 -5.11
C ILE A 284 -9.72 -6.63 -4.24
N LEU A 285 -8.63 -6.08 -3.70
CA LEU A 285 -8.77 -4.92 -2.82
C LEU A 285 -9.13 -3.67 -3.59
N ASN A 286 -8.28 -3.30 -4.55
CA ASN A 286 -8.48 -2.05 -5.27
C ASN A 286 -9.67 -2.14 -6.22
N GLY A 287 -9.85 -3.29 -6.85
CA GLY A 287 -11.00 -3.50 -7.74
C GLY A 287 -12.32 -3.42 -7.01
N ALA A 288 -12.43 -4.07 -5.84
CA ALA A 288 -13.66 -4.01 -5.06
C ALA A 288 -13.96 -2.60 -4.60
N HIS A 289 -12.94 -1.86 -4.13
CA HIS A 289 -13.12 -0.45 -3.77
C HIS A 289 -13.66 0.35 -4.95
N THR A 290 -13.05 0.20 -6.09
CA THR A 290 -13.43 0.97 -7.28
C THR A 290 -14.84 0.62 -7.76
N ALA A 291 -15.22 -0.65 -7.68
CA ALA A 291 -16.57 -1.07 -8.05
C ALA A 291 -17.61 -0.56 -7.05
N LEU A 292 -17.27 -0.60 -5.77
CA LEU A 292 -18.17 -0.22 -4.69
C LEU A 292 -18.56 1.26 -4.74
N VAL A 293 -17.59 2.13 -5.01
CA VAL A 293 -17.75 3.57 -4.78
C VAL A 293 -18.92 4.18 -5.56
N PRO A 294 -18.97 4.04 -6.90
CA PRO A 294 -20.07 4.72 -7.60
C PRO A 294 -21.44 4.10 -7.30
N VAL A 295 -21.47 2.81 -6.98
CA VAL A 295 -22.75 2.17 -6.65
C VAL A 295 -23.24 2.64 -5.28
N ALA A 296 -22.40 2.53 -4.28
CA ALA A 296 -22.81 2.88 -2.91
C ALA A 296 -23.08 4.38 -2.77
N PHE A 297 -22.23 5.21 -3.35
CA PHE A 297 -22.42 6.66 -3.20
C PHE A 297 -23.74 7.09 -3.83
N GLN A 298 -24.08 6.58 -5.00
CA GLN A 298 -25.33 6.95 -5.65
C GLN A 298 -26.55 6.28 -5.03
N ALA A 299 -26.34 5.30 -4.17
CA ALA A 299 -27.42 4.73 -3.35
C ALA A 299 -27.63 5.51 -2.03
N GLY A 300 -26.88 6.59 -1.83
CA GLY A 300 -27.06 7.44 -0.66
C GLY A 300 -26.11 7.16 0.48
N ILE A 301 -25.07 6.39 0.25
CA ILE A 301 -24.14 6.00 1.29
C ILE A 301 -22.86 6.84 1.16
N ASP A 302 -22.20 7.17 2.28
CA ASP A 302 -21.05 8.07 2.26
C ASP A 302 -19.73 7.42 2.61
N THR A 303 -19.73 6.28 3.33
CA THR A 303 -18.46 5.64 3.73
C THR A 303 -18.44 4.17 3.35
N VAL A 304 -17.23 3.63 3.27
CA VAL A 304 -17.04 2.20 2.96
C VAL A 304 -17.68 1.32 4.03
N GLY A 305 -17.51 1.68 5.31
CA GLY A 305 -18.09 0.88 6.38
C GLY A 305 -19.61 0.85 6.32
N GLU A 306 -20.24 1.99 6.04
CA GLU A 306 -21.70 2.03 5.86
C GLU A 306 -22.13 1.16 4.69
N ALA A 307 -21.36 1.16 3.60
CA ALA A 307 -21.68 0.34 2.44
C ALA A 307 -21.66 -1.14 2.80
N MET A 308 -20.66 -1.56 3.56
CA MET A 308 -20.54 -2.98 3.92
C MET A 308 -21.55 -3.39 4.99
N ASN A 309 -22.12 -2.44 5.72
CA ASN A 309 -23.22 -2.72 6.65
C ASN A 309 -24.58 -2.71 5.98
N ASP A 310 -24.65 -2.29 4.72
CA ASP A 310 -25.87 -2.32 3.93
C ASP A 310 -25.98 -3.68 3.27
N ALA A 311 -27.05 -4.41 3.56
CA ALA A 311 -27.15 -5.80 3.12
C ALA A 311 -27.07 -5.94 1.59
N GLU A 312 -27.73 -5.04 0.85
CA GLU A 312 -27.75 -5.14 -0.61
C GLU A 312 -26.39 -4.79 -1.21
N ILE A 313 -25.79 -3.69 -0.75
CA ILE A 313 -24.49 -3.25 -1.29
C ILE A 313 -23.42 -4.28 -0.92
N CYS A 314 -23.45 -4.78 0.32
CA CYS A 314 -22.49 -5.81 0.71
C CYS A 314 -22.61 -7.06 -0.16
N ALA A 315 -23.84 -7.50 -0.43
CA ALA A 315 -24.04 -8.67 -1.28
C ALA A 315 -23.50 -8.42 -2.69
N PHE A 316 -23.75 -7.23 -3.24
CA PHE A 316 -23.22 -6.88 -4.56
C PHE A 316 -21.68 -6.97 -4.58
N VAL A 317 -21.03 -6.38 -3.59
CA VAL A 317 -19.57 -6.37 -3.54
C VAL A 317 -19.03 -7.79 -3.37
N GLU A 318 -19.60 -8.56 -2.46
CA GLU A 318 -19.12 -9.92 -2.22
C GLU A 318 -19.30 -10.80 -3.44
N LYS A 319 -20.42 -10.70 -4.12
CA LYS A 319 -20.62 -11.51 -5.33
C LYS A 319 -19.71 -11.06 -6.46
N ALA A 320 -19.45 -9.75 -6.58
CA ALA A 320 -18.48 -9.29 -7.55
C ALA A 320 -17.10 -9.92 -7.29
N ILE A 321 -16.68 -9.97 -6.02
CA ILE A 321 -15.40 -10.54 -5.67
C ILE A 321 -15.37 -12.05 -5.92
N TYR A 322 -16.33 -12.79 -5.34
CA TYR A 322 -16.24 -14.25 -5.32
C TYR A 322 -16.68 -14.89 -6.64
N ASP A 323 -17.62 -14.28 -7.33
CA ASP A 323 -18.16 -14.88 -8.55
C ASP A 323 -17.51 -14.34 -9.81
N GLU A 324 -16.94 -13.13 -9.78
CA GLU A 324 -16.45 -12.49 -11.00
C GLU A 324 -14.97 -12.17 -11.00
N ILE A 325 -14.39 -11.79 -9.86
CA ILE A 325 -12.97 -11.44 -9.80
C ILE A 325 -12.11 -12.67 -9.52
N ILE A 326 -12.42 -13.40 -8.46
CA ILE A 326 -11.60 -14.55 -8.05
C ILE A 326 -11.47 -15.59 -9.17
N PRO A 327 -12.54 -15.94 -9.91
CA PRO A 327 -12.40 -17.02 -10.90
C PRO A 327 -11.40 -16.74 -12.02
N VAL A 328 -11.01 -15.50 -12.25
CA VAL A 328 -10.09 -15.17 -13.35
C VAL A 328 -8.69 -14.84 -12.87
N LEU A 329 -8.39 -15.01 -11.58
CA LEU A 329 -7.06 -14.74 -11.04
C LEU A 329 -6.25 -16.03 -10.95
N ASP A 330 -4.93 -15.86 -10.91
CA ASP A 330 -3.94 -16.92 -11.16
C ASP A 330 -3.29 -17.47 -9.89
N LEU A 331 -4.04 -17.56 -8.80
CA LEU A 331 -3.56 -18.16 -7.56
C LEU A 331 -4.58 -19.21 -7.12
N PRO A 332 -4.19 -20.13 -6.23
CA PRO A 332 -5.15 -21.12 -5.74
C PRO A 332 -6.37 -20.47 -5.12
N ARG A 333 -7.54 -21.06 -5.40
CA ARG A 333 -8.79 -20.44 -4.97
C ARG A 333 -8.87 -20.23 -3.46
N ASP A 334 -8.37 -21.17 -2.67
CA ASP A 334 -8.44 -21.02 -1.22
C ASP A 334 -7.60 -19.84 -0.72
N GLU A 335 -6.46 -19.56 -1.36
CA GLU A 335 -5.66 -18.38 -1.03
C GLU A 335 -6.39 -17.10 -1.41
N LEU A 336 -7.05 -17.11 -2.57
CA LEU A 336 -7.80 -15.93 -3.03
C LEU A 336 -9.01 -15.66 -2.11
N VAL A 337 -9.72 -16.71 -1.71
CA VAL A 337 -10.87 -16.57 -0.81
C VAL A 337 -10.42 -16.03 0.54
N SER A 338 -9.30 -16.55 1.06
CA SER A 338 -8.77 -16.07 2.34
C SER A 338 -8.40 -14.58 2.27
N PHE A 339 -7.74 -14.19 1.19
CA PHE A 339 -7.39 -12.78 1.00
C PHE A 339 -8.64 -11.91 0.87
N ALA A 340 -9.64 -12.37 0.12
CA ALA A 340 -10.87 -11.61 -0.04
C ALA A 340 -11.62 -11.43 1.28
N SER A 341 -11.62 -12.46 2.12
CA SER A 341 -12.25 -12.38 3.43
C SER A 341 -11.55 -11.31 4.29
N ALA A 342 -10.22 -11.28 4.25
CA ALA A 342 -9.46 -10.27 4.97
C ALA A 342 -9.79 -8.86 4.44
N VAL A 343 -9.92 -8.72 3.12
CA VAL A 343 -10.24 -7.43 2.50
C VAL A 343 -11.60 -6.93 2.97
N THR A 344 -12.62 -7.78 2.93
CA THR A 344 -13.94 -7.34 3.36
C THR A 344 -13.97 -7.02 4.86
N GLY A 345 -13.18 -7.74 5.66
CA GLY A 345 -13.02 -7.39 7.07
C GLY A 345 -12.43 -5.99 7.25
N ARG A 346 -11.45 -5.63 6.41
CA ARG A 346 -10.88 -4.29 6.45
C ARG A 346 -11.92 -3.23 6.10
N PHE A 347 -12.75 -3.51 5.09
CA PHE A 347 -13.80 -2.57 4.69
C PHE A 347 -14.78 -2.32 5.84
N ARG A 348 -14.99 -3.32 6.70
CA ARG A 348 -15.93 -3.21 7.82
C ARG A 348 -15.31 -2.60 9.08
N ASN A 349 -14.02 -2.27 9.07
CA ASN A 349 -13.31 -1.82 10.26
C ASN A 349 -13.98 -0.58 10.85
N PRO A 350 -14.54 -0.66 12.08
CA PRO A 350 -15.27 0.47 12.65
C PRO A 350 -14.38 1.64 13.07
N TYR A 351 -13.07 1.43 13.15
CA TYR A 351 -12.14 2.49 13.55
C TYR A 351 -11.70 3.37 12.41
N ILE A 352 -12.11 3.05 11.17
CA ILE A 352 -11.70 3.81 9.99
C ILE A 352 -12.96 4.25 9.26
N LYS A 353 -13.14 5.57 9.10
CA LYS A 353 -14.26 6.12 8.35
C LYS A 353 -13.76 6.60 6.99
N HIS A 354 -13.70 5.66 6.05
CA HIS A 354 -13.16 5.93 4.74
C HIS A 354 -14.25 6.52 3.84
N GLN A 355 -14.13 7.79 3.49
CA GLN A 355 -15.14 8.49 2.68
C GLN A 355 -15.10 8.00 1.24
N LEU A 356 -16.28 7.70 0.69
CA LEU A 356 -16.36 7.22 -0.69
C LEU A 356 -15.85 8.28 -1.68
N LEU A 357 -16.16 9.55 -1.45
CA LEU A 357 -15.65 10.59 -2.34
C LEU A 357 -14.14 10.71 -2.33
N SER A 358 -13.48 10.35 -1.24
CA SER A 358 -12.01 10.34 -1.21
C SER A 358 -11.43 9.25 -2.11
N ILE A 359 -12.16 8.15 -2.28
CA ILE A 359 -11.73 7.05 -3.14
C ILE A 359 -12.07 7.33 -4.60
N ALA A 360 -13.05 8.17 -4.86
CA ALA A 360 -13.64 8.35 -6.18
C ALA A 360 -12.73 9.07 -7.19
N LEU A 361 -11.60 9.59 -6.74
CA LEU A 361 -10.68 10.35 -7.60
C LEU A 361 -10.19 9.48 -8.76
N ASN A 362 -10.14 10.06 -9.95
CA ASN A 362 -9.55 9.40 -11.12
C ASN A 362 -10.21 8.05 -11.41
N GLY A 363 -11.53 8.03 -11.31
CA GLY A 363 -12.27 6.78 -11.43
C GLY A 363 -12.12 6.11 -12.78
N MET A 364 -11.95 6.87 -13.84
CA MET A 364 -11.82 6.27 -15.17
C MET A 364 -10.53 5.46 -15.30
N THR A 365 -9.41 6.01 -14.84
CA THR A 365 -8.13 5.27 -14.85
C THR A 365 -8.17 4.11 -13.87
N LYS A 366 -8.77 4.31 -12.71
CA LYS A 366 -8.88 3.22 -11.73
C LYS A 366 -9.70 2.06 -12.28
N TYR A 367 -10.80 2.35 -12.96
CA TYR A 367 -11.59 1.26 -13.57
C TYR A 367 -10.75 0.49 -14.59
N ARG A 368 -10.06 1.21 -15.48
CA ARG A 368 -9.26 0.56 -16.50
C ARG A 368 -8.19 -0.33 -15.90
N THR A 369 -7.50 0.14 -14.87
CA THR A 369 -6.35 -0.60 -14.33
C THR A 369 -6.74 -1.67 -13.32
N ARG A 370 -7.88 -1.51 -12.64
CA ARG A 370 -8.23 -2.38 -11.52
C ARG A 370 -9.34 -3.36 -11.84
N ILE A 371 -10.28 -3.01 -12.72
CA ILE A 371 -11.47 -3.83 -12.98
C ILE A 371 -11.52 -4.36 -14.41
N LEU A 372 -11.16 -3.54 -15.36
CA LEU A 372 -11.29 -3.93 -16.77
C LEU A 372 -10.56 -5.24 -17.11
N PRO A 373 -9.35 -5.49 -16.57
CA PRO A 373 -8.71 -6.78 -16.89
C PRO A 373 -9.57 -7.98 -16.50
N GLN A 374 -10.25 -7.91 -15.37
CA GLN A 374 -11.09 -9.02 -14.93
C GLN A 374 -12.37 -9.11 -15.76
N LEU A 375 -12.94 -7.97 -16.16
CA LEU A 375 -14.11 -7.98 -17.03
C LEU A 375 -13.79 -8.67 -18.35
N LEU A 376 -12.67 -8.30 -18.96
CA LEU A 376 -12.29 -8.88 -20.25
C LEU A 376 -11.92 -10.35 -20.10
N ALA A 377 -11.23 -10.72 -19.02
CA ALA A 377 -10.88 -12.12 -18.77
C ALA A 377 -12.12 -12.96 -18.55
N GLY A 378 -13.10 -12.41 -17.84
CA GLY A 378 -14.34 -13.14 -17.60
C GLY A 378 -15.13 -13.37 -18.86
N GLN A 379 -15.20 -12.37 -19.73
CA GLN A 379 -15.88 -12.55 -21.01
C GLN A 379 -15.18 -13.61 -21.86
N LYS A 380 -13.87 -13.56 -21.90
CA LYS A 380 -13.12 -14.52 -22.69
C LYS A 380 -13.31 -15.93 -22.17
N ALA A 381 -13.30 -16.10 -20.84
CA ALA A 381 -13.38 -17.42 -20.23
C ALA A 381 -14.78 -18.01 -20.32
N HIS A 382 -15.83 -17.20 -20.22
CA HIS A 382 -17.19 -17.70 -20.05
C HIS A 382 -18.12 -17.35 -21.20
N GLY A 383 -17.68 -16.56 -22.16
CA GLY A 383 -18.52 -16.15 -23.28
C GLY A 383 -19.62 -15.17 -22.90
N ALA A 384 -19.59 -14.62 -21.71
CA ALA A 384 -20.59 -13.68 -21.22
C ALA A 384 -19.91 -12.64 -20.33
N LEU A 385 -20.44 -11.43 -20.34
CA LEU A 385 -19.89 -10.33 -19.54
C LEU A 385 -20.18 -10.59 -18.05
N PRO A 386 -19.18 -10.32 -17.18
CA PRO A 386 -19.45 -10.36 -15.74
C PRO A 386 -20.48 -9.28 -15.38
N PRO A 387 -21.63 -9.66 -14.83
CA PRO A 387 -22.71 -8.66 -14.71
C PRO A 387 -22.44 -7.55 -13.70
N ARG A 388 -21.77 -7.85 -12.60
CA ARG A 388 -21.54 -6.83 -11.57
C ARG A 388 -20.41 -5.91 -11.94
N LEU A 389 -19.34 -6.43 -12.53
CA LEU A 389 -18.25 -5.56 -13.01
C LEU A 389 -18.73 -4.65 -14.11
N THR A 390 -19.62 -5.12 -14.97
CA THR A 390 -20.23 -4.30 -16.01
C THR A 390 -21.16 -3.25 -15.40
N PHE A 391 -21.96 -3.64 -14.41
CA PHE A 391 -22.83 -2.67 -13.73
C PHE A 391 -22.00 -1.55 -13.08
N ALA A 392 -20.86 -1.91 -12.51
CA ALA A 392 -19.99 -0.90 -11.90
C ALA A 392 -19.52 0.12 -12.94
N LEU A 393 -19.31 -0.31 -14.19
CA LEU A 393 -18.94 0.63 -15.25
C LEU A 393 -20.09 1.60 -15.55
N ALA A 394 -21.31 1.08 -15.64
CA ALA A 394 -22.49 1.93 -15.84
C ALA A 394 -22.64 2.91 -14.67
N ALA A 395 -22.46 2.42 -13.45
CA ALA A 395 -22.55 3.27 -12.27
C ALA A 395 -21.46 4.35 -12.29
N LEU A 396 -20.26 4.02 -12.74
CA LEU A 396 -19.19 5.00 -12.87
C LEU A 396 -19.57 6.09 -13.87
N ILE A 397 -20.11 5.70 -15.02
CA ILE A 397 -20.53 6.69 -16.02
C ILE A 397 -21.60 7.61 -15.44
N ALA A 398 -22.57 7.05 -14.72
CA ALA A 398 -23.61 7.84 -14.06
C ALA A 398 -23.03 8.78 -12.99
N PHE A 399 -21.98 8.33 -12.29
CA PHE A 399 -21.34 9.13 -11.25
C PHE A 399 -20.83 10.47 -11.78
N TYR A 400 -20.41 10.49 -13.04
CA TYR A 400 -19.86 11.70 -13.64
C TYR A 400 -20.90 12.75 -13.99
N ARG A 401 -22.18 12.50 -13.70
CA ARG A 401 -23.19 13.56 -13.73
C ARG A 401 -22.93 14.62 -12.66
N GLY A 402 -22.26 14.25 -11.56
CA GLY A 402 -21.86 15.20 -10.54
C GLY A 402 -22.96 15.66 -9.61
N GLU A 403 -24.05 14.91 -9.51
CA GLU A 403 -25.21 15.32 -8.74
C GLU A 403 -25.88 14.11 -8.10
N ARG A 404 -26.19 14.23 -6.79
CA ARG A 404 -26.90 13.18 -6.04
C ARG A 404 -28.04 13.86 -5.28
N ASP A 405 -29.27 13.43 -5.55
CA ASP A 405 -30.47 13.95 -4.89
C ASP A 405 -30.57 15.48 -4.99
N GLY A 406 -30.23 16.00 -6.16
CA GLY A 406 -30.33 17.44 -6.41
C GLY A 406 -29.18 18.26 -5.92
N GLU A 407 -28.18 17.65 -5.29
CA GLU A 407 -27.02 18.38 -4.77
C GLU A 407 -25.77 17.99 -5.53
N SER A 408 -24.96 18.99 -5.90
CA SER A 408 -23.70 18.77 -6.60
C SER A 408 -22.66 18.19 -5.66
N TYR A 409 -21.79 17.36 -6.23
CA TYR A 409 -20.60 16.90 -5.53
C TYR A 409 -19.40 17.04 -6.46
N PRO A 410 -18.18 17.16 -5.91
CA PRO A 410 -17.02 17.32 -6.77
C PRO A 410 -16.68 16.01 -7.47
N VAL A 411 -16.42 16.11 -8.79
CA VAL A 411 -15.92 14.99 -9.57
C VAL A 411 -14.51 15.35 -10.00
N GLN A 412 -13.53 14.55 -9.57
CA GLN A 412 -12.12 14.84 -9.79
C GLN A 412 -11.52 13.78 -10.69
N ASP A 413 -11.05 14.20 -11.86
CA ASP A 413 -10.42 13.31 -12.83
C ASP A 413 -9.61 14.18 -13.79
N ASP A 414 -8.97 13.56 -14.76
CA ASP A 414 -8.27 14.29 -15.80
C ASP A 414 -9.19 15.31 -16.47
N ALA A 415 -8.61 16.45 -16.82
CA ALA A 415 -9.38 17.54 -17.42
C ALA A 415 -10.13 17.08 -18.68
N ASP A 416 -9.50 16.21 -19.48
CA ASP A 416 -10.14 15.69 -20.68
C ASP A 416 -11.41 14.90 -20.34
N TRP A 417 -11.39 14.07 -19.30
CA TRP A 417 -12.57 13.31 -18.92
C TRP A 417 -13.65 14.22 -18.36
N ILE A 418 -13.28 15.20 -17.53
CA ILE A 418 -14.26 16.12 -16.96
C ILE A 418 -14.96 16.88 -18.07
N SER A 419 -14.19 17.42 -19.02
CA SER A 419 -14.76 18.16 -20.15
C SER A 419 -15.66 17.27 -21.01
N ARG A 420 -15.20 16.06 -21.30
CA ARG A 420 -15.97 15.13 -22.13
C ARG A 420 -17.30 14.79 -21.49
N TYR A 421 -17.30 14.47 -20.19
CA TYR A 421 -18.54 14.11 -19.52
C TYR A 421 -19.49 15.30 -19.40
N GLN A 422 -18.97 16.49 -19.17
CA GLN A 422 -19.82 17.68 -19.15
C GLN A 422 -20.57 17.83 -20.47
N THR A 423 -19.88 17.68 -21.56
CA THR A 423 -20.48 17.78 -22.90
C THR A 423 -21.50 16.66 -23.13
N LEU A 424 -21.13 15.42 -22.82
CA LEU A 424 -22.01 14.28 -23.12
C LEU A 424 -23.28 14.32 -22.28
N TRP A 425 -23.15 14.59 -20.98
CA TRP A 425 -24.34 14.62 -20.11
C TRP A 425 -25.24 15.81 -20.42
N ALA A 426 -24.66 16.96 -20.83
CA ALA A 426 -25.46 18.10 -21.25
C ALA A 426 -26.26 17.77 -22.52
N ARG A 427 -25.63 17.10 -23.48
CA ARG A 427 -26.33 16.72 -24.71
C ARG A 427 -27.44 15.74 -24.41
N HIS A 428 -27.19 14.81 -23.48
CA HIS A 428 -28.24 13.84 -23.11
C HIS A 428 -29.41 14.54 -22.43
N ARG A 429 -29.14 15.49 -21.52
CA ARG A 429 -30.21 16.25 -20.84
C ARG A 429 -31.05 17.04 -21.84
N ASP A 430 -30.40 17.55 -22.88
CA ASP A 430 -31.08 18.35 -23.89
C ASP A 430 -31.80 17.50 -24.97
N GLY A 431 -31.80 16.20 -24.83
CA GLY A 431 -32.45 15.31 -25.78
C GLY A 431 -31.69 15.11 -27.07
N GLN A 432 -30.45 15.53 -27.13
CA GLN A 432 -29.63 15.44 -28.34
C GLN A 432 -28.82 14.17 -28.41
N MET A 433 -28.81 13.34 -27.36
CA MET A 433 -28.01 12.15 -27.31
C MET A 433 -28.72 11.10 -26.46
N SER A 434 -28.82 9.89 -27.03
CA SER A 434 -29.40 8.77 -26.28
C SER A 434 -28.41 8.18 -25.29
N UNK A 435 -28.67 7.29 -24.25
CA UNK A 435 -28.01 6.71 -23.49
C UNK A 435 -27.13 6.04 -24.10
N ARG A 436 -27.54 5.15 -25.24
CA ARG A 436 -26.64 4.31 -26.02
C ARG A 436 -25.55 5.10 -26.71
N GLU A 437 -25.91 6.24 -27.29
CA GLU A 437 -24.90 7.10 -27.92
C GLU A 437 -23.89 7.61 -26.92
N LEU A 438 -24.33 7.98 -25.73
CA LEU A 438 -23.42 8.43 -24.68
C LEU A 438 -22.47 7.31 -24.26
N VAL A 439 -23.02 6.12 -24.01
CA VAL A 439 -22.20 4.96 -23.63
C VAL A 439 -21.17 4.65 -24.74
N THR A 440 -21.64 4.65 -25.98
CA THR A 440 -20.72 4.38 -27.09
C THR A 440 -19.60 5.41 -27.14
N ALA A 441 -19.94 6.68 -26.92
CA ALA A 441 -18.91 7.73 -26.93
C ALA A 441 -17.85 7.51 -25.84
N VAL A 442 -18.30 7.11 -24.65
CA VAL A 442 -17.36 6.84 -23.54
C VAL A 442 -16.50 5.62 -23.85
N LEU A 443 -17.11 4.53 -24.32
CA LEU A 443 -16.39 3.28 -24.51
C LEU A 443 -15.47 3.30 -25.72
N SER A 444 -15.68 4.21 -26.65
CA SER A 444 -14.85 4.28 -27.86
C SER A 444 -13.63 5.17 -27.71
N VAL A 445 -13.34 5.70 -26.51
CA VAL A 445 -12.14 6.50 -26.28
C VAL A 445 -10.94 5.56 -26.20
N ALA A 446 -10.41 5.18 -27.36
CA ALA A 446 -9.41 4.13 -27.45
C ALA A 446 -8.10 4.50 -26.76
N ASP A 447 -7.75 5.78 -26.75
CA ASP A 447 -6.53 6.20 -26.06
C ASP A 447 -6.59 5.90 -24.57
N HIS A 448 -7.77 6.06 -23.96
CA HIS A 448 -7.93 5.78 -22.54
C HIS A 448 -7.96 4.28 -22.27
N TRP A 449 -8.84 3.56 -23.00
CA TRP A 449 -9.04 2.14 -22.71
C TRP A 449 -7.94 1.26 -23.29
N GLN A 450 -7.09 1.83 -24.15
CA GLN A 450 -6.05 1.11 -24.88
C GLN A 450 -6.63 0.09 -25.84
N GLN A 451 -7.90 0.26 -26.16
CA GLN A 451 -8.64 -0.47 -27.17
C GLN A 451 -10.00 0.20 -27.30
N ASP A 452 -10.74 -0.13 -28.35
CA ASP A 452 -12.09 0.40 -28.53
C ASP A 452 -13.08 -0.53 -27.82
N LEU A 453 -13.49 -0.16 -26.62
CA LEU A 453 -14.40 -0.99 -25.83
C LEU A 453 -15.81 -1.05 -26.41
N SER A 454 -16.19 -0.14 -27.33
CA SER A 454 -17.47 -0.23 -27.98
C SER A 454 -17.57 -1.46 -28.87
N GLN A 455 -16.43 -2.10 -29.18
CA GLN A 455 -16.40 -3.35 -29.94
C GLN A 455 -16.47 -4.61 -29.09
N UNK A 456 -16.39 -4.65 -27.54
CA UNK A 456 -16.50 -5.59 -26.87
C UNK A 456 -17.69 -6.04 -26.96
N PRO A 457 -17.95 -7.36 -27.48
CA PRO A 457 -19.27 -7.93 -27.75
C PRO A 457 -20.23 -7.79 -26.57
N GLY A 458 -21.33 -7.16 -26.81
CA GLY A 458 -22.39 -6.99 -25.81
C GLY A 458 -22.14 -5.91 -24.80
N LEU A 459 -20.98 -5.28 -24.78
CA LEU A 459 -20.66 -4.34 -23.71
C LEU A 459 -21.50 -3.06 -23.81
N VAL A 460 -21.59 -2.47 -24.98
CA VAL A 460 -22.41 -1.26 -25.17
C VAL A 460 -23.85 -1.57 -24.72
N GLU A 461 -24.38 -2.71 -25.14
CA GLU A 461 -25.76 -3.07 -24.85
C GLU A 461 -26.00 -3.23 -23.34
N LEU A 462 -25.11 -3.95 -22.65
CA LEU A 462 -25.33 -4.18 -21.22
C LEU A 462 -25.09 -2.92 -20.40
N VAL A 463 -24.04 -2.17 -20.71
CA VAL A 463 -23.78 -0.91 -20.00
C VAL A 463 -24.96 0.06 -20.22
N THR A 464 -25.47 0.12 -21.44
CA THR A 464 -26.60 0.99 -21.73
C THR A 464 -27.83 0.58 -20.93
N ALA A 465 -28.14 -0.75 -20.87
CA ALA A 465 -29.28 -1.22 -20.11
C ALA A 465 -29.11 -0.91 -18.62
N ASP A 466 -27.91 -1.13 -18.09
CA ASP A 466 -27.63 -0.84 -16.68
C ASP A 466 -27.75 0.66 -16.39
N LEU A 467 -27.20 1.48 -17.27
CA LEU A 467 -27.28 2.94 -17.11
C LEU A 467 -28.72 3.41 -17.17
N ASP A 468 -29.51 2.87 -18.09
CA ASP A 468 -30.92 3.22 -18.18
C ASP A 468 -31.67 2.86 -16.91
N ALA A 469 -31.39 1.70 -16.33
CA ALA A 469 -32.02 1.30 -15.08
C ALA A 469 -31.63 2.28 -13.94
N ILE A 470 -30.37 2.67 -13.88
CA ILE A 470 -29.92 3.61 -12.85
C ILE A 470 -30.64 4.95 -13.00
N LEU A 471 -30.76 5.44 -14.23
CA LEU A 471 -31.38 6.75 -14.47
C LEU A 471 -32.88 6.74 -14.27
N THR A 472 -33.56 5.63 -14.59
CA THR A 472 -35.03 5.60 -14.52
C THR A 472 -35.55 5.10 -13.20
N CYS A 473 -34.84 4.15 -12.56
CA CYS A 473 -35.32 3.52 -11.32
C CYS A 473 -34.56 3.95 -10.07
N GLY A 474 -33.45 4.62 -10.25
CA GLY A 474 -32.55 4.94 -9.16
C GLY A 474 -31.55 3.81 -8.89
N MET A 475 -30.45 4.18 -8.25
CA MET A 475 -29.34 3.22 -8.04
C MET A 475 -29.77 2.04 -7.19
N ARG A 476 -30.52 2.28 -6.13
CA ARG A 476 -30.91 1.20 -5.20
C ARG A 476 -31.71 0.13 -5.92
N ASP A 477 -32.72 0.53 -6.69
CA ASP A 477 -33.54 -0.43 -7.43
C ASP A 477 -32.77 -1.08 -8.56
N ALA A 478 -31.88 -0.33 -9.20
CA ALA A 478 -31.11 -0.87 -10.32
C ALA A 478 -30.13 -1.97 -9.89
N VAL A 479 -29.54 -1.84 -8.69
CA VAL A 479 -28.55 -2.80 -8.22
C VAL A 479 -29.17 -4.05 -7.62
N LYS A 480 -30.44 -4.00 -7.21
CA LYS A 480 -31.07 -5.11 -6.49
C LYS A 480 -30.94 -6.46 -7.20
N PRO A 481 -31.17 -6.56 -8.54
CA PRO A 481 -31.06 -7.88 -9.17
C PRO A 481 -29.66 -8.48 -9.09
N LEU A 482 -28.66 -7.71 -8.75
CA LEU A 482 -27.28 -8.14 -8.67
C LEU A 482 -26.81 -8.41 -7.22
N CYS A 483 -27.72 -8.32 -6.27
CA CYS A 483 -27.41 -8.52 -4.85
C CYS A 483 -27.59 -9.97 -4.35
#